data_1fbd3a5ad499cfe64368a8c9174c70b1
#
_entry.id   1fbd3a5ad499cfe64368a8c9174c70b1
#
_cell.length_a   1.000
_cell.length_b   1.000
_cell.length_c   1.000
_cell.angle_alpha   90.00
_cell.angle_beta   90.00
_cell.angle_gamma   90.00
#
_symmetry.space_group_name_H-M   'P 1'
#
loop_
_entity.id
_entity.type
_entity.pdbx_description
1 polymer ?
#
loop_
_entity_poly.entity_id
_entity_poly.type
_entity_poly.pdbx_seq_one_letter_code
_entity_poly.pdbx_strand_id
1 'polypeptide(L)'
;MNKVLGIIGGLGPAASVYFQNLLVNMTKADLDQDHLDYIVTSRASTPDRTLFLTGKSDESPLPYLIEDAIKLQAAGANVICMVCNTSHYFFDEVASSVDAHFVNMLEESVKLAISKGKKCIGLMTTTGTMKTELYPKTCEKHGIDYVVLDDAWQEKIMEIIYGEIKAGKECNMDLFHSIIDEYKRRGCDCVLLGCTELSTIYIDKGFDKDFFIDSSTALAKKCLELCGKEIKEGY
;
A
#
# COMPACT_ATOMS: atom_id res chain seq x y z
N MET A 1 14.17 13.06 -20.79
CA MET A 1 13.72 11.66 -20.92
C MET A 1 12.61 11.44 -19.92
N ASN A 2 11.52 10.79 -20.32
CA ASN A 2 10.48 10.40 -19.37
C ASN A 2 11.09 9.41 -18.37
N LYS A 3 10.72 9.54 -17.08
CA LYS A 3 11.14 8.58 -16.07
C LYS A 3 10.29 7.31 -16.20
N VAL A 4 10.93 6.17 -16.04
CA VAL A 4 10.29 4.84 -16.04
C VAL A 4 10.06 4.39 -14.61
N LEU A 5 8.84 3.96 -14.29
CA LEU A 5 8.50 3.40 -12.98
C LEU A 5 8.80 1.91 -12.94
N GLY A 6 9.52 1.46 -11.91
CA GLY A 6 9.67 0.05 -11.56
C GLY A 6 8.69 -0.33 -10.45
N ILE A 7 7.99 -1.44 -10.61
CA ILE A 7 6.99 -1.91 -9.64
C ILE A 7 7.38 -3.29 -9.14
N ILE A 8 7.74 -3.40 -7.85
CA ILE A 8 7.89 -4.68 -7.17
C ILE A 8 6.49 -5.17 -6.78
N GLY A 9 5.99 -6.14 -7.53
CA GLY A 9 4.65 -6.71 -7.42
C GLY A 9 4.66 -8.20 -7.08
N GLY A 10 3.49 -8.82 -7.17
CA GLY A 10 3.29 -10.22 -6.80
C GLY A 10 3.12 -10.46 -5.29
N LEU A 11 3.07 -9.40 -4.50
CA LEU A 11 3.08 -9.39 -3.02
C LEU A 11 1.70 -9.28 -2.29
N GLY A 12 0.59 -9.33 -2.89
CA GLY A 12 -0.29 -10.13 -3.66
C GLY A 12 -0.43 -9.77 -5.16
N PRO A 13 -0.66 -10.83 -5.95
CA PRO A 13 -0.83 -10.67 -7.39
C PRO A 13 -2.02 -9.79 -7.78
N ALA A 14 -3.19 -10.02 -7.19
CA ALA A 14 -4.39 -9.22 -7.46
C ALA A 14 -4.19 -7.74 -7.13
N ALA A 15 -3.57 -7.43 -5.97
CA ALA A 15 -3.25 -6.07 -5.58
C ALA A 15 -2.27 -5.39 -6.55
N SER A 16 -1.34 -6.15 -7.14
CA SER A 16 -0.40 -5.63 -8.13
C SER A 16 -1.10 -5.27 -9.45
N VAL A 17 -2.06 -6.06 -9.89
CA VAL A 17 -2.90 -5.76 -11.07
C VAL A 17 -3.76 -4.53 -10.78
N TYR A 18 -4.39 -4.48 -9.60
CA TYR A 18 -5.16 -3.32 -9.17
C TYR A 18 -4.34 -2.03 -9.19
N PHE A 19 -3.09 -2.07 -8.69
CA PHE A 19 -2.19 -0.91 -8.70
C PHE A 19 -1.88 -0.42 -10.13
N GLN A 20 -1.66 -1.33 -11.08
CA GLN A 20 -1.48 -0.98 -12.49
C GLN A 20 -2.74 -0.30 -13.06
N ASN A 21 -3.93 -0.83 -12.75
CA ASN A 21 -5.19 -0.18 -13.13
C ASN A 21 -5.32 1.23 -12.53
N LEU A 22 -4.88 1.43 -11.27
CA LEU A 22 -4.86 2.76 -10.65
C LEU A 22 -3.99 3.72 -11.44
N LEU A 23 -2.76 3.34 -11.81
CA LEU A 23 -1.86 4.18 -12.60
C LEU A 23 -2.49 4.60 -13.92
N VAL A 24 -3.11 3.68 -14.64
CA VAL A 24 -3.79 3.97 -15.90
C VAL A 24 -4.98 4.90 -15.69
N ASN A 25 -5.84 4.60 -14.72
CA ASN A 25 -7.07 5.37 -14.47
C ASN A 25 -6.80 6.77 -13.92
N MET A 26 -5.74 6.94 -13.13
CA MET A 26 -5.38 8.22 -12.51
C MET A 26 -4.59 9.12 -13.45
N THR A 27 -3.88 8.58 -14.44
CA THR A 27 -3.10 9.40 -15.38
C THR A 27 -4.04 10.22 -16.26
N LYS A 28 -3.84 11.55 -16.29
CA LYS A 28 -4.48 12.43 -17.28
C LYS A 28 -3.81 12.21 -18.63
N ALA A 29 -4.47 11.47 -19.49
CA ALA A 29 -3.98 11.08 -20.81
C ALA A 29 -5.10 11.16 -21.82
N ASP A 30 -4.82 11.74 -22.98
CA ASP A 30 -5.72 11.80 -24.14
C ASP A 30 -5.37 10.70 -25.16
N LEU A 31 -4.11 10.26 -25.16
CA LEU A 31 -3.56 9.22 -26.03
C LEU A 31 -2.79 8.17 -25.21
N ASP A 32 -2.61 6.98 -25.77
CA ASP A 32 -1.83 5.90 -25.12
C ASP A 32 -0.41 6.35 -24.76
N GLN A 33 0.21 7.20 -25.60
CA GLN A 33 1.55 7.73 -25.42
C GLN A 33 1.69 8.72 -24.27
N ASP A 34 0.59 9.24 -23.73
CA ASP A 34 0.58 10.14 -22.59
C ASP A 34 0.66 9.38 -21.27
N HIS A 35 0.37 8.08 -21.28
CA HIS A 35 0.45 7.23 -20.10
C HIS A 35 1.89 7.04 -19.60
N LEU A 36 2.00 6.54 -18.38
CA LEU A 36 3.28 6.25 -17.71
C LEU A 36 3.94 5.00 -18.29
N ASP A 37 5.23 5.09 -18.64
CA ASP A 37 6.06 3.91 -18.90
C ASP A 37 6.43 3.22 -17.59
N TYR A 38 6.16 1.90 -17.48
CA TYR A 38 6.53 1.16 -16.28
C TYR A 38 6.93 -0.28 -16.56
N ILE A 39 7.70 -0.85 -15.65
CA ILE A 39 8.17 -2.24 -15.65
C ILE A 39 7.69 -2.88 -14.35
N VAL A 40 7.17 -4.10 -14.42
CA VAL A 40 6.65 -4.83 -13.26
C VAL A 40 7.39 -6.15 -13.09
N THR A 41 7.88 -6.42 -11.88
CA THR A 41 8.17 -7.78 -11.45
C THR A 41 6.95 -8.32 -10.71
N SER A 42 6.45 -9.48 -11.09
CA SER A 42 5.32 -10.13 -10.41
C SER A 42 5.77 -11.47 -9.84
N ARG A 43 6.42 -11.43 -8.67
CA ARG A 43 6.97 -12.62 -8.01
C ARG A 43 6.02 -13.10 -6.91
N ALA A 44 5.03 -13.90 -7.28
CA ALA A 44 4.07 -14.48 -6.33
C ALA A 44 4.69 -15.48 -5.35
N SER A 45 5.87 -16.06 -5.70
CA SER A 45 6.63 -16.99 -4.86
C SER A 45 7.44 -16.30 -3.74
N THR A 46 7.43 -14.97 -3.64
CA THR A 46 8.08 -14.25 -2.52
C THR A 46 7.47 -14.68 -1.20
N PRO A 47 8.27 -15.13 -0.20
CA PRO A 47 7.78 -15.58 1.09
C PRO A 47 6.84 -14.61 1.76
N ASP A 48 5.83 -15.12 2.50
CA ASP A 48 4.83 -14.27 3.14
C ASP A 48 5.46 -13.39 4.23
N ARG A 49 5.30 -12.08 4.08
CA ARG A 49 5.87 -11.04 4.94
C ARG A 49 5.31 -11.10 6.35
N THR A 50 3.99 -11.35 6.48
CA THR A 50 3.35 -11.43 7.79
C THR A 50 3.77 -12.69 8.54
N LEU A 51 3.87 -13.83 7.87
CA LEU A 51 4.35 -15.06 8.49
C LEU A 51 5.79 -14.90 8.99
N PHE A 52 6.66 -14.30 8.17
CA PHE A 52 8.04 -14.01 8.58
C PHE A 52 8.10 -13.06 9.77
N LEU A 53 7.44 -11.90 9.72
CA LEU A 53 7.48 -10.88 10.77
C LEU A 53 6.78 -11.31 12.08
N THR A 54 5.92 -12.31 12.03
CA THR A 54 5.28 -12.87 13.22
C THR A 54 6.00 -14.11 13.78
N GLY A 55 7.12 -14.53 13.18
CA GLY A 55 7.92 -15.69 13.58
C GLY A 55 7.24 -17.03 13.26
N LYS A 56 6.28 -17.05 12.32
CA LYS A 56 5.62 -18.28 11.85
C LYS A 56 6.30 -18.89 10.62
N SER A 57 7.30 -18.22 10.06
CA SER A 57 8.18 -18.69 8.99
C SER A 57 9.57 -18.09 9.18
N ASP A 58 10.60 -18.88 8.92
CA ASP A 58 12.00 -18.46 8.94
C ASP A 58 12.48 -17.99 7.55
N GLU A 59 11.63 -18.12 6.51
CA GLU A 59 11.98 -17.77 5.15
C GLU A 59 11.83 -16.27 4.92
N SER A 60 12.96 -15.57 4.81
CA SER A 60 13.00 -14.12 4.64
C SER A 60 12.60 -13.70 3.22
N PRO A 61 11.68 -12.74 3.05
CA PRO A 61 11.37 -12.16 1.74
C PRO A 61 12.44 -11.19 1.22
N LEU A 62 13.35 -10.70 2.08
CA LEU A 62 14.31 -9.64 1.74
C LEU A 62 15.18 -9.94 0.51
N PRO A 63 15.81 -11.12 0.34
CA PRO A 63 16.64 -11.39 -0.83
C PRO A 63 15.86 -11.27 -2.15
N TYR A 64 14.59 -11.68 -2.15
CA TYR A 64 13.71 -11.61 -3.33
C TYR A 64 13.35 -10.17 -3.68
N LEU A 65 13.09 -9.33 -2.67
CA LEU A 65 12.78 -7.91 -2.86
C LEU A 65 13.99 -7.14 -3.41
N ILE A 66 15.18 -7.40 -2.89
CA ILE A 66 16.45 -6.81 -3.39
C ILE A 66 16.71 -7.23 -4.84
N GLU A 67 16.58 -8.52 -5.14
CA GLU A 67 16.77 -9.03 -6.50
C GLU A 67 15.83 -8.36 -7.50
N ASP A 68 14.56 -8.18 -7.12
CA ASP A 68 13.56 -7.53 -7.97
C ASP A 68 13.84 -6.04 -8.15
N ALA A 69 14.31 -5.33 -7.10
CA ALA A 69 14.72 -3.93 -7.20
C ALA A 69 15.89 -3.76 -8.18
N ILE A 70 16.94 -4.61 -8.07
CA ILE A 70 18.10 -4.58 -8.95
C ILE A 70 17.69 -4.87 -10.40
N LYS A 71 16.81 -5.85 -10.65
CA LYS A 71 16.30 -6.16 -12.00
C LYS A 71 15.56 -4.98 -12.62
N LEU A 72 14.71 -4.30 -11.83
CA LEU A 72 13.97 -3.13 -12.30
C LEU A 72 14.91 -1.99 -12.66
N GLN A 73 15.89 -1.67 -11.82
CA GLN A 73 16.90 -0.65 -12.13
C GLN A 73 17.69 -1.02 -13.39
N ALA A 74 18.16 -2.27 -13.51
CA ALA A 74 18.89 -2.74 -14.68
C ALA A 74 18.05 -2.69 -15.98
N ALA A 75 16.72 -2.83 -15.86
CA ALA A 75 15.79 -2.67 -16.98
C ALA A 75 15.46 -1.20 -17.29
N GLY A 76 16.01 -0.23 -16.55
CA GLY A 76 15.89 1.20 -16.82
C GLY A 76 14.91 1.96 -15.93
N ALA A 77 14.39 1.36 -14.85
CA ALA A 77 13.56 2.07 -13.90
C ALA A 77 14.36 3.16 -13.16
N ASN A 78 13.80 4.38 -13.11
CA ASN A 78 14.40 5.53 -12.43
C ASN A 78 13.70 5.81 -11.07
N VAL A 79 12.46 5.36 -10.95
CA VAL A 79 11.64 5.41 -9.74
C VAL A 79 11.19 3.99 -9.47
N ILE A 80 11.28 3.51 -8.23
CA ILE A 80 10.85 2.15 -7.86
C ILE A 80 9.87 2.23 -6.69
N CYS A 81 8.87 1.36 -6.67
CA CYS A 81 7.96 1.20 -5.56
C CYS A 81 7.66 -0.28 -5.26
N MET A 82 7.26 -0.56 -4.01
CA MET A 82 6.74 -1.88 -3.58
C MET A 82 5.25 -1.80 -3.32
N VAL A 83 4.45 -2.65 -3.99
CA VAL A 83 2.99 -2.70 -3.81
C VAL A 83 2.64 -3.64 -2.66
N CYS A 84 3.14 -3.32 -1.46
CA CYS A 84 2.88 -4.07 -0.24
C CYS A 84 3.28 -3.26 1.00
N ASN A 85 2.32 -2.93 1.86
CA ASN A 85 2.60 -2.21 3.10
C ASN A 85 3.56 -2.96 4.01
N THR A 86 3.33 -4.25 4.24
CA THR A 86 4.14 -5.08 5.14
C THR A 86 5.60 -5.22 4.68
N SER A 87 5.86 -5.20 3.36
CA SER A 87 7.22 -5.25 2.80
C SER A 87 8.06 -4.02 3.16
N HIS A 88 7.43 -2.91 3.55
CA HIS A 88 8.14 -1.70 3.97
C HIS A 88 8.93 -1.85 5.28
N TYR A 89 8.78 -3.00 5.98
CA TYR A 89 9.73 -3.38 7.03
C TYR A 89 11.18 -3.49 6.52
N PHE A 90 11.33 -3.84 5.26
CA PHE A 90 12.63 -3.99 4.58
C PHE A 90 12.96 -2.78 3.69
N PHE A 91 12.28 -1.64 3.91
CA PHE A 91 12.40 -0.48 3.00
C PHE A 91 13.84 0.00 2.86
N ASP A 92 14.55 0.19 3.97
CA ASP A 92 15.90 0.75 3.96
C ASP A 92 16.90 -0.18 3.26
N GLU A 93 16.82 -1.49 3.51
CA GLU A 93 17.69 -2.48 2.89
C GLU A 93 17.44 -2.58 1.38
N VAL A 94 16.17 -2.59 0.96
CA VAL A 94 15.83 -2.66 -0.47
C VAL A 94 16.17 -1.36 -1.17
N ALA A 95 15.85 -0.21 -0.59
CA ALA A 95 16.15 1.10 -1.18
C ALA A 95 17.65 1.33 -1.33
N SER A 96 18.47 0.89 -0.35
CA SER A 96 19.93 1.01 -0.42
C SER A 96 20.60 0.08 -1.45
N SER A 97 19.88 -0.89 -1.99
CA SER A 97 20.40 -1.82 -3.01
C SER A 97 20.39 -1.25 -4.43
N VAL A 98 19.79 -0.07 -4.64
CA VAL A 98 19.62 0.57 -5.94
C VAL A 98 19.87 2.08 -5.85
N ASP A 99 20.23 2.71 -6.96
CA ASP A 99 20.36 4.18 -7.07
C ASP A 99 19.05 4.84 -7.49
N ALA A 100 18.08 4.07 -7.99
CA ALA A 100 16.76 4.58 -8.37
C ALA A 100 16.02 5.16 -7.15
N HIS A 101 15.23 6.21 -7.38
CA HIS A 101 14.42 6.80 -6.30
C HIS A 101 13.36 5.80 -5.80
N PHE A 102 13.48 5.37 -4.56
CA PHE A 102 12.56 4.39 -3.97
C PHE A 102 11.42 5.08 -3.21
N VAL A 103 10.17 4.80 -3.58
CA VAL A 103 8.98 5.47 -3.01
C VAL A 103 8.49 4.73 -1.78
N ASN A 104 8.35 5.44 -0.66
CA ASN A 104 7.82 4.88 0.59
C ASN A 104 6.29 5.04 0.67
N MET A 105 5.56 3.93 0.50
CA MET A 105 4.10 3.88 0.54
C MET A 105 3.54 4.37 1.88
N LEU A 106 4.19 4.08 2.99
CA LEU A 106 3.72 4.44 4.33
C LEU A 106 3.76 5.96 4.52
N GLU A 107 4.89 6.56 4.16
CA GLU A 107 5.08 8.01 4.19
C GLU A 107 4.03 8.73 3.33
N GLU A 108 3.83 8.27 2.10
CA GLU A 108 2.89 8.93 1.19
C GLU A 108 1.43 8.74 1.64
N SER A 109 1.11 7.62 2.30
CA SER A 109 -0.22 7.39 2.88
C SER A 109 -0.52 8.35 4.03
N VAL A 110 0.42 8.54 4.96
CA VAL A 110 0.27 9.47 6.10
C VAL A 110 0.22 10.92 5.59
N LYS A 111 1.09 11.29 4.64
CA LYS A 111 1.06 12.63 4.02
C LYS A 111 -0.26 12.91 3.31
N LEU A 112 -0.87 11.91 2.65
CA LEU A 112 -2.18 12.05 2.03
C LEU A 112 -3.27 12.35 3.07
N ALA A 113 -3.26 11.66 4.23
CA ALA A 113 -4.19 11.94 5.31
C ALA A 113 -4.03 13.39 5.82
N ILE A 114 -2.80 13.82 6.07
CA ILE A 114 -2.49 15.18 6.52
C ILE A 114 -2.93 16.23 5.50
N SER A 115 -2.67 16.00 4.20
CA SER A 115 -3.08 16.91 3.13
C SER A 115 -4.60 17.10 3.02
N LYS A 116 -5.36 16.11 3.48
CA LYS A 116 -6.82 16.16 3.62
C LYS A 116 -7.29 16.76 4.95
N GLY A 117 -6.37 17.29 5.77
CA GLY A 117 -6.68 17.90 7.07
C GLY A 117 -7.06 16.92 8.16
N LYS A 118 -6.77 15.62 8.01
CA LYS A 118 -7.06 14.59 9.01
C LYS A 118 -6.13 14.75 10.21
N LYS A 119 -6.65 14.40 11.40
CA LYS A 119 -5.95 14.56 12.69
C LYS A 119 -5.74 13.25 13.42
N CYS A 120 -6.61 12.26 13.22
CA CYS A 120 -6.53 10.96 13.88
C CYS A 120 -6.85 9.83 12.92
N ILE A 121 -5.85 9.01 12.60
CA ILE A 121 -5.94 7.92 11.62
C ILE A 121 -6.24 6.58 12.31
N GLY A 122 -7.31 5.91 11.93
CA GLY A 122 -7.51 4.48 12.24
C GLY A 122 -6.61 3.62 11.36
N LEU A 123 -5.76 2.78 11.94
CA LEU A 123 -4.78 1.97 11.20
C LEU A 123 -5.32 0.55 10.94
N MET A 124 -5.93 0.32 9.78
CA MET A 124 -6.42 -1.00 9.35
C MET A 124 -5.35 -1.74 8.54
N THR A 125 -4.53 -2.55 9.23
CA THR A 125 -3.33 -3.19 8.69
C THR A 125 -3.26 -4.68 8.98
N THR A 126 -2.29 -5.38 8.37
CA THR A 126 -1.98 -6.77 8.77
C THR A 126 -1.30 -6.82 10.14
N THR A 127 -1.39 -7.96 10.83
CA THR A 127 -0.67 -8.20 12.09
C THR A 127 0.85 -8.02 11.95
N GLY A 128 1.43 -8.36 10.79
CA GLY A 128 2.85 -8.14 10.51
C GLY A 128 3.21 -6.65 10.51
N THR A 129 2.42 -5.83 9.83
CA THR A 129 2.59 -4.37 9.79
C THR A 129 2.37 -3.74 11.17
N MET A 130 1.38 -4.23 11.92
CA MET A 130 1.07 -3.74 13.26
C MET A 130 2.22 -4.05 14.25
N LYS A 131 2.69 -5.31 14.30
CA LYS A 131 3.76 -5.74 15.22
C LYS A 131 5.09 -5.04 15.00
N THR A 132 5.36 -4.58 13.79
CA THR A 132 6.58 -3.85 13.43
C THR A 132 6.45 -2.34 13.64
N GLU A 133 5.28 -1.87 14.07
CA GLU A 133 4.98 -0.45 14.35
C GLU A 133 5.29 0.49 13.18
N LEU A 134 5.21 0.00 11.94
CA LEU A 134 5.56 0.77 10.76
C LEU A 134 4.74 2.05 10.61
N TYR A 135 3.41 1.94 10.67
CA TYR A 135 2.54 3.12 10.61
C TYR A 135 2.55 3.96 11.89
N PRO A 136 2.53 3.39 13.12
CA PRO A 136 2.74 4.15 14.35
C PRO A 136 3.95 5.08 14.26
N LYS A 137 5.14 4.56 13.94
CA LYS A 137 6.37 5.35 13.79
C LYS A 137 6.26 6.43 12.70
N THR A 138 5.58 6.12 11.59
CA THR A 138 5.36 7.10 10.51
C THR A 138 4.41 8.20 10.97
N CYS A 139 3.33 7.88 11.68
CA CYS A 139 2.39 8.86 12.24
C CYS A 139 3.09 9.77 13.26
N GLU A 140 3.86 9.21 14.18
CA GLU A 140 4.64 9.95 15.18
C GLU A 140 5.64 10.91 14.52
N LYS A 141 6.38 10.45 13.52
CA LYS A 141 7.30 11.26 12.72
C LYS A 141 6.63 12.48 12.09
N HIS A 142 5.38 12.34 11.68
CA HIS A 142 4.60 13.41 11.03
C HIS A 142 3.70 14.19 12.02
N GLY A 143 3.67 13.82 13.29
CA GLY A 143 2.89 14.51 14.32
C GLY A 143 1.38 14.39 14.14
N ILE A 144 0.89 13.24 13.64
CA ILE A 144 -0.53 12.94 13.50
C ILE A 144 -0.94 11.82 14.46
N ASP A 145 -2.09 11.97 15.11
CA ASP A 145 -2.61 10.97 16.02
C ASP A 145 -3.07 9.71 15.26
N TYR A 146 -3.02 8.57 15.93
CA TYR A 146 -3.47 7.30 15.35
C TYR A 146 -4.14 6.39 16.37
N VAL A 147 -4.94 5.46 15.88
CA VAL A 147 -5.58 4.40 16.68
C VAL A 147 -5.23 3.05 16.08
N VAL A 148 -4.71 2.17 16.93
CA VAL A 148 -4.60 0.73 16.70
C VAL A 148 -5.69 0.05 17.51
N LEU A 149 -6.41 -0.89 16.91
CA LEU A 149 -7.41 -1.68 17.62
C LEU A 149 -6.74 -2.83 18.40
N ASP A 150 -7.44 -3.34 19.42
CA ASP A 150 -6.97 -4.46 20.21
C ASP A 150 -6.98 -5.80 19.43
N ASP A 151 -6.40 -6.83 20.05
CA ASP A 151 -6.19 -8.13 19.38
C ASP A 151 -7.48 -8.76 18.86
N ALA A 152 -8.61 -8.59 19.55
CA ALA A 152 -9.89 -9.18 19.12
C ALA A 152 -10.41 -8.51 17.81
N TRP A 153 -10.19 -7.23 17.66
CA TRP A 153 -10.49 -6.52 16.42
C TRP A 153 -9.45 -6.80 15.32
N GLN A 154 -8.18 -6.95 15.73
CA GLN A 154 -7.12 -7.30 14.79
C GLN A 154 -7.34 -8.69 14.16
N GLU A 155 -7.86 -9.65 14.90
CA GLU A 155 -8.25 -10.96 14.35
C GLU A 155 -9.34 -10.81 13.27
N LYS A 156 -10.34 -9.96 13.49
CA LYS A 156 -11.38 -9.65 12.50
C LYS A 156 -10.83 -8.97 11.25
N ILE A 157 -9.87 -8.04 11.42
CA ILE A 157 -9.17 -7.43 10.29
C ILE A 157 -8.41 -8.49 9.48
N MET A 158 -7.72 -9.40 10.15
CA MET A 158 -6.99 -10.49 9.49
C MET A 158 -7.92 -11.49 8.80
N GLU A 159 -9.12 -11.74 9.34
CA GLU A 159 -10.14 -12.57 8.67
C GLU A 159 -10.54 -11.94 7.33
N ILE A 160 -10.84 -10.64 7.29
CA ILE A 160 -11.13 -9.93 6.03
C ILE A 160 -9.94 -10.04 5.06
N ILE A 161 -8.73 -9.74 5.51
CA ILE A 161 -7.56 -9.66 4.61
C ILE A 161 -7.15 -11.05 4.11
N TYR A 162 -6.96 -12.03 5.02
CA TYR A 162 -6.44 -13.36 4.67
C TYR A 162 -7.54 -14.40 4.46
N GLY A 163 -8.57 -14.40 5.31
CA GLY A 163 -9.66 -15.36 5.25
C GLY A 163 -10.60 -15.15 4.07
N GLU A 164 -10.71 -13.93 3.60
CA GLU A 164 -11.64 -13.54 2.53
C GLU A 164 -10.89 -13.03 1.29
N ILE A 165 -10.40 -11.79 1.27
CA ILE A 165 -9.91 -11.12 0.06
C ILE A 165 -8.72 -11.87 -0.56
N LYS A 166 -7.67 -12.18 0.22
CA LYS A 166 -6.53 -12.97 -0.27
C LYS A 166 -6.93 -14.39 -0.70
N ALA A 167 -7.94 -14.96 -0.10
CA ALA A 167 -8.48 -16.26 -0.46
C ALA A 167 -9.40 -16.21 -1.70
N GLY A 168 -9.58 -15.04 -2.32
CA GLY A 168 -10.42 -14.85 -3.50
C GLY A 168 -11.92 -14.93 -3.22
N LYS A 169 -12.33 -14.74 -1.96
CA LYS A 169 -13.73 -14.69 -1.54
C LYS A 169 -14.23 -13.26 -1.51
N GLU A 170 -15.55 -13.09 -1.52
CA GLU A 170 -16.17 -11.78 -1.28
C GLU A 170 -15.92 -11.32 0.15
N CYS A 171 -15.69 -10.01 0.31
CA CYS A 171 -15.52 -9.39 1.62
C CYS A 171 -16.86 -9.33 2.37
N ASN A 172 -16.86 -9.78 3.61
CA ASN A 172 -17.97 -9.60 4.53
C ASN A 172 -18.11 -8.12 4.91
N MET A 173 -18.99 -7.42 4.21
CA MET A 173 -19.16 -5.97 4.40
C MET A 173 -19.76 -5.62 5.77
N ASP A 174 -20.55 -6.49 6.38
CA ASP A 174 -21.09 -6.23 7.74
C ASP A 174 -19.94 -6.25 8.77
N LEU A 175 -19.04 -7.23 8.64
CA LEU A 175 -17.83 -7.29 9.47
C LEU A 175 -16.92 -6.08 9.21
N PHE A 176 -16.71 -5.71 7.94
CA PHE A 176 -15.93 -4.53 7.57
C PHE A 176 -16.51 -3.26 8.20
N HIS A 177 -17.83 -3.02 8.06
CA HIS A 177 -18.49 -1.85 8.65
C HIS A 177 -18.39 -1.83 10.17
N SER A 178 -18.49 -2.99 10.84
CA SER A 178 -18.34 -3.06 12.30
C SER A 178 -16.95 -2.62 12.77
N ILE A 179 -15.90 -2.92 12.02
CA ILE A 179 -14.53 -2.47 12.28
C ILE A 179 -14.43 -0.94 12.07
N ILE A 180 -15.02 -0.43 10.99
CA ILE A 180 -15.02 1.01 10.70
C ILE A 180 -15.75 1.79 11.79
N ASP A 181 -16.88 1.29 12.27
CA ASP A 181 -17.65 1.94 13.34
C ASP A 181 -16.88 1.94 14.68
N GLU A 182 -16.06 0.93 14.94
CA GLU A 182 -15.17 0.93 16.11
C GLU A 182 -14.07 2.00 15.98
N TYR A 183 -13.46 2.20 14.80
CA TYR A 183 -12.54 3.31 14.60
C TYR A 183 -13.20 4.67 14.81
N LYS A 184 -14.41 4.87 14.27
CA LYS A 184 -15.20 6.10 14.50
C LYS A 184 -15.48 6.31 15.98
N ARG A 185 -15.90 5.25 16.70
CA ARG A 185 -16.18 5.30 18.14
C ARG A 185 -14.94 5.70 18.95
N ARG A 186 -13.74 5.32 18.50
CA ARG A 186 -12.46 5.72 19.11
C ARG A 186 -11.97 7.10 18.68
N GLY A 187 -12.75 7.84 17.89
CA GLY A 187 -12.47 9.23 17.53
C GLY A 187 -11.60 9.41 16.27
N CYS A 188 -11.43 8.36 15.45
CA CYS A 188 -10.76 8.52 14.18
C CYS A 188 -11.59 9.34 13.21
N ASP A 189 -10.98 10.30 12.54
CA ASP A 189 -11.60 11.11 11.49
C ASP A 189 -11.32 10.58 10.07
N CYS A 190 -10.46 9.56 9.97
CA CYS A 190 -10.28 8.73 8.79
C CYS A 190 -9.77 7.32 9.15
N VAL A 191 -9.86 6.39 8.20
CA VAL A 191 -9.25 5.06 8.29
C VAL A 191 -8.29 4.84 7.13
N LEU A 192 -7.05 4.47 7.46
CA LEU A 192 -6.04 4.11 6.50
C LEU A 192 -6.15 2.62 6.17
N LEU A 193 -6.39 2.31 4.89
CA LEU A 193 -6.39 0.96 4.35
C LEU A 193 -4.93 0.52 4.11
N GLY A 194 -4.29 0.07 5.18
CA GLY A 194 -2.87 -0.26 5.22
C GLY A 194 -2.55 -1.70 4.79
N CYS A 195 -3.38 -2.26 3.92
CA CYS A 195 -3.13 -3.50 3.20
C CYS A 195 -3.67 -3.37 1.78
N THR A 196 -2.87 -3.73 0.80
CA THR A 196 -3.21 -3.57 -0.62
C THR A 196 -4.40 -4.44 -1.06
N GLU A 197 -4.72 -5.48 -0.33
CA GLU A 197 -5.95 -6.25 -0.51
C GLU A 197 -7.21 -5.42 -0.19
N LEU A 198 -7.16 -4.59 0.84
CA LEU A 198 -8.26 -3.67 1.17
C LEU A 198 -8.46 -2.62 0.07
N SER A 199 -7.38 -2.23 -0.64
CA SER A 199 -7.46 -1.35 -1.78
C SER A 199 -8.31 -1.93 -2.91
N THR A 200 -8.31 -3.26 -3.11
CA THR A 200 -9.07 -3.89 -4.20
C THR A 200 -10.58 -3.73 -4.03
N ILE A 201 -11.07 -3.63 -2.79
CA ILE A 201 -12.50 -3.41 -2.53
C ILE A 201 -12.87 -1.93 -2.41
N TYR A 202 -11.89 -1.05 -2.26
CA TYR A 202 -12.10 0.39 -2.05
C TYR A 202 -12.85 1.06 -3.20
N ILE A 203 -12.42 0.81 -4.44
CA ILE A 203 -13.06 1.38 -5.63
C ILE A 203 -14.36 0.64 -5.95
N ASP A 204 -14.34 -0.70 -5.92
CA ASP A 204 -15.50 -1.53 -6.29
C ASP A 204 -16.74 -1.26 -5.44
N LYS A 205 -16.55 -0.93 -4.17
CA LYS A 205 -17.65 -0.63 -3.23
C LYS A 205 -17.96 0.86 -3.11
N GLY A 206 -17.23 1.74 -3.81
CA GLY A 206 -17.50 3.19 -3.81
C GLY A 206 -17.32 3.84 -2.45
N PHE A 207 -16.29 3.46 -1.71
CA PHE A 207 -16.02 4.01 -0.38
C PHE A 207 -15.82 5.54 -0.42
N ASP A 208 -16.22 6.21 0.66
CA ASP A 208 -16.03 7.64 0.83
C ASP A 208 -14.54 8.00 0.79
N LYS A 209 -14.13 8.62 -0.30
CA LYS A 209 -12.74 9.05 -0.53
C LYS A 209 -12.24 10.07 0.50
N ASP A 210 -13.13 10.75 1.21
CA ASP A 210 -12.73 11.67 2.27
C ASP A 210 -12.45 10.94 3.58
N PHE A 211 -13.26 9.95 3.92
CA PHE A 211 -13.06 9.17 5.15
C PHE A 211 -11.98 8.09 5.03
N PHE A 212 -11.79 7.50 3.85
CA PHE A 212 -10.79 6.46 3.67
C PHE A 212 -9.51 7.00 3.02
N ILE A 213 -8.37 6.59 3.58
CA ILE A 213 -7.04 6.81 3.01
C ILE A 213 -6.56 5.48 2.43
N ASP A 214 -6.59 5.35 1.12
CA ASP A 214 -6.10 4.14 0.45
C ASP A 214 -4.61 4.25 0.16
N SER A 215 -3.81 3.33 0.73
CA SER A 215 -2.36 3.33 0.60
C SER A 215 -1.88 3.10 -0.84
N SER A 216 -2.62 2.32 -1.64
CA SER A 216 -2.31 2.13 -3.06
C SER A 216 -2.54 3.41 -3.87
N THR A 217 -3.61 4.14 -3.60
CA THR A 217 -3.88 5.44 -4.21
C THR A 217 -2.80 6.46 -3.85
N ALA A 218 -2.38 6.52 -2.59
CA ALA A 218 -1.30 7.41 -2.15
C ALA A 218 0.02 7.11 -2.87
N LEU A 219 0.38 5.84 -2.97
CA LEU A 219 1.57 5.39 -3.69
C LEU A 219 1.48 5.74 -5.19
N ALA A 220 0.34 5.47 -5.84
CA ALA A 220 0.15 5.75 -7.26
C ALA A 220 0.28 7.24 -7.57
N LYS A 221 -0.32 8.11 -6.75
CA LYS A 221 -0.18 9.58 -6.87
C LYS A 221 1.28 9.98 -6.87
N LYS A 222 2.04 9.51 -5.88
CA LYS A 222 3.46 9.87 -5.76
C LYS A 222 4.30 9.34 -6.91
N CYS A 223 4.04 8.12 -7.37
CA CYS A 223 4.72 7.55 -8.53
C CYS A 223 4.46 8.37 -9.81
N LEU A 224 3.20 8.75 -10.07
CA LEU A 224 2.84 9.58 -11.22
C LEU A 224 3.53 10.95 -11.16
N GLU A 225 3.47 11.63 -10.01
CA GLU A 225 4.12 12.92 -9.78
C GLU A 225 5.64 12.85 -10.06
N LEU A 226 6.33 11.87 -9.47
CA LEU A 226 7.79 11.70 -9.63
C LEU A 226 8.19 11.37 -11.07
N CYS A 227 7.30 10.72 -11.83
CA CYS A 227 7.50 10.41 -13.24
C CYS A 227 7.00 11.53 -14.18
N GLY A 228 6.54 12.67 -13.65
CA GLY A 228 6.15 13.84 -14.42
C GLY A 228 4.79 13.71 -15.13
N LYS A 229 3.90 12.85 -14.60
CA LYS A 229 2.54 12.68 -15.14
C LYS A 229 1.54 13.50 -14.34
N GLU A 230 0.59 14.13 -15.07
CA GLU A 230 -0.55 14.80 -14.46
C GLU A 230 -1.61 13.80 -14.00
N ILE A 231 -2.26 14.09 -12.89
CA ILE A 231 -3.32 13.26 -12.32
C ILE A 231 -4.68 13.84 -12.72
N LYS A 232 -5.62 12.97 -13.11
CA LYS A 232 -7.01 13.37 -13.41
C LYS A 232 -7.67 13.99 -12.19
N GLU A 233 -8.53 14.97 -12.41
CA GLU A 233 -9.35 15.56 -11.35
C GLU A 233 -10.23 14.49 -10.68
N GLY A 234 -10.40 14.61 -9.36
CA GLY A 234 -11.24 13.69 -8.57
C GLY A 234 -10.50 12.47 -7.97
N TYR A 235 -9.20 12.36 -8.25
CA TYR A 235 -8.34 11.38 -7.58
C TYR A 235 -7.57 11.97 -6.40
#